data_014006c79b035f92a76280d78b3c7c10
#
_entry.id   014006c79b035f92a76280d78b3c7c10
#
_cell.length_a   1.000
_cell.length_b   1.000
_cell.length_c   1.000
_cell.angle_alpha   90.00
_cell.angle_beta   90.00
_cell.angle_gamma   90.00
#
_symmetry.space_group_name_H-M   'P 1'
#
loop_
_entity.id
_entity.type
_entity.pdbx_description
1 polymer ?
#
loop_
_entity_poly.entity_id
_entity_poly.type
_entity_poly.pdbx_seq_one_letter_code
_entity_poly.pdbx_strand_id
1 'polypeptide(L)'
;MVIMDNSMQTSFDVIVIGAGVAGLSTAMQLAKRGQSVVVLEREQLGNGSTGRAAGLLGQLRGTAESTRMLMDGVEIVLDLEKQADVEIYVQTGSLRIAETPDRAQEIADLVTMGKSIGFDIQHLTQTEVAAKLPYMKTDDLLDACYCPTDGHLQPAELVSAYIKVGRKHGVQYHTNCAVTKVIVTGGKATGVETAAGEFHAPVIVNAAGPWSYLVAGLTDTVLPTAAICHHYLTTRPDDSMKIDRFSPAVRNRHHRLYTRPESDGLIVGMYGEEATEYDMESLPTDFDMSAMKARLDDILVATLVYNANQRFPWITERTAMTITTGIMTFTPDGKPFCGKLPDIEGLYYGAGFCGHGIVQSPTIGVIMADLILAGETQYDIAAIEADHYFEMPELQTRPDIKAAAYEMHAGYYGNVEGSKQ
;
A
#
# COMPACT_ATOMS: atom_id res chain seq x y z
N MET A 1 15.06 23.82 42.22
CA MET A 1 15.60 23.67 40.87
C MET A 1 15.51 22.19 40.53
N VAL A 2 14.40 21.75 39.94
CA VAL A 2 14.23 20.35 39.52
C VAL A 2 15.01 20.25 38.21
N ILE A 3 16.15 19.57 38.24
CA ILE A 3 16.84 19.17 37.01
C ILE A 3 15.92 18.13 36.40
N MET A 4 15.20 18.51 35.35
CA MET A 4 14.53 17.52 34.48
C MET A 4 15.68 16.71 33.85
N ASP A 5 15.77 15.46 34.25
CA ASP A 5 16.64 14.48 33.61
C ASP A 5 16.08 14.31 32.17
N ASN A 6 16.78 14.91 31.20
CA ASN A 6 16.39 14.91 29.80
C ASN A 6 16.98 13.68 29.12
N SER A 7 17.11 12.55 29.83
CA SER A 7 17.50 11.29 29.25
C SER A 7 16.36 10.84 28.30
N MET A 8 16.72 10.62 27.04
CA MET A 8 15.80 10.07 26.05
C MET A 8 15.31 8.71 26.54
N GLN A 9 13.98 8.51 26.55
CA GLN A 9 13.43 7.20 26.85
C GLN A 9 13.92 6.20 25.80
N THR A 10 14.53 5.11 26.22
CA THR A 10 15.09 4.08 25.36
C THR A 10 14.45 2.70 25.54
N SER A 11 13.52 2.55 26.49
CA SER A 11 12.81 1.29 26.76
C SER A 11 11.32 1.43 26.51
N PHE A 12 10.77 0.51 25.72
CA PHE A 12 9.38 0.48 25.26
C PHE A 12 8.83 -0.94 25.30
N ASP A 13 7.51 -1.09 25.16
CA ASP A 13 6.89 -2.41 24.95
C ASP A 13 7.09 -2.87 23.52
N VAL A 14 7.03 -1.92 22.55
CA VAL A 14 7.13 -2.21 21.12
C VAL A 14 8.01 -1.17 20.41
N ILE A 15 8.93 -1.66 19.58
CA ILE A 15 9.65 -0.86 18.58
C ILE A 15 9.05 -1.17 17.18
N VAL A 16 8.67 -0.13 16.44
CA VAL A 16 8.24 -0.25 15.04
C VAL A 16 9.31 0.36 14.14
N ILE A 17 9.84 -0.42 13.21
CA ILE A 17 10.84 0.00 12.23
C ILE A 17 10.13 0.40 10.95
N GLY A 18 10.17 1.70 10.63
CA GLY A 18 9.52 2.30 9.46
C GLY A 18 8.21 3.03 9.78
N ALA A 19 8.12 4.27 9.32
CA ALA A 19 6.97 5.15 9.48
C ALA A 19 6.15 5.32 8.19
N GLY A 20 6.04 4.27 7.40
CA GLY A 20 5.02 4.14 6.35
C GLY A 20 3.63 3.88 6.96
N VAL A 21 2.56 3.88 6.13
CA VAL A 21 1.18 3.68 6.64
C VAL A 21 1.01 2.40 7.45
N ALA A 22 1.71 1.32 7.12
CA ALA A 22 1.64 0.06 7.87
C ALA A 22 2.21 0.20 9.28
N GLY A 23 3.42 0.78 9.40
CA GLY A 23 4.06 1.00 10.70
C GLY A 23 3.31 2.02 11.56
N LEU A 24 2.83 3.12 10.95
CA LEU A 24 2.07 4.15 11.64
C LEU A 24 0.72 3.62 12.16
N SER A 25 0.00 2.83 11.35
CA SER A 25 -1.26 2.20 11.76
C SER A 25 -1.03 1.20 12.89
N THR A 26 -0.03 0.33 12.76
CA THR A 26 0.34 -0.65 13.80
C THR A 26 0.71 0.04 15.12
N ALA A 27 1.58 1.06 15.07
CA ALA A 27 2.00 1.81 16.25
C ALA A 27 0.80 2.49 16.94
N MET A 28 -0.07 3.14 16.18
CA MET A 28 -1.27 3.77 16.70
C MET A 28 -2.20 2.75 17.37
N GLN A 29 -2.46 1.60 16.74
CA GLN A 29 -3.35 0.57 17.26
C GLN A 29 -2.81 -0.09 18.54
N LEU A 30 -1.50 -0.29 18.64
CA LEU A 30 -0.85 -0.78 19.84
C LEU A 30 -0.93 0.24 20.99
N ALA A 31 -0.65 1.51 20.70
CA ALA A 31 -0.70 2.56 21.70
C ALA A 31 -2.15 2.82 22.19
N LYS A 32 -3.18 2.74 21.33
CA LYS A 32 -4.59 2.78 21.72
C LYS A 32 -4.97 1.65 22.70
N ARG A 33 -4.20 0.55 22.70
CA ARG A 33 -4.38 -0.60 23.59
C ARG A 33 -3.41 -0.59 24.78
N GLY A 34 -2.78 0.55 25.07
CA GLY A 34 -1.98 0.80 26.28
C GLY A 34 -0.52 0.43 26.20
N GLN A 35 0.00 0.07 25.01
CA GLN A 35 1.42 -0.21 24.85
C GLN A 35 2.24 1.08 24.73
N SER A 36 3.42 1.11 25.33
CA SER A 36 4.42 2.14 25.06
C SER A 36 5.14 1.80 23.74
N VAL A 37 5.03 2.69 22.75
CA VAL A 37 5.50 2.43 21.37
C VAL A 37 6.45 3.52 20.90
N VAL A 38 7.57 3.11 20.29
CA VAL A 38 8.45 3.99 19.52
C VAL A 38 8.47 3.57 18.05
N VAL A 39 8.40 4.55 17.16
CA VAL A 39 8.58 4.38 15.73
C VAL A 39 9.92 4.97 15.33
N LEU A 40 10.78 4.16 14.72
CA LEU A 40 12.10 4.55 14.23
C LEU A 40 12.07 4.62 12.71
N GLU A 41 12.29 5.81 12.17
CA GLU A 41 12.24 6.09 10.74
C GLU A 41 13.59 6.63 10.25
N ARG A 42 14.10 6.01 9.19
CA ARG A 42 15.40 6.39 8.61
C ARG A 42 15.41 7.79 8.00
N GLU A 43 14.27 8.27 7.51
CA GLU A 43 14.11 9.57 6.86
C GLU A 43 13.02 10.40 7.56
N GLN A 44 12.02 10.86 6.78
CA GLN A 44 10.85 11.57 7.26
C GLN A 44 9.62 10.65 7.29
N LEU A 45 8.70 10.91 8.21
CA LEU A 45 7.49 10.10 8.38
C LEU A 45 6.68 10.09 7.07
N GLY A 46 6.34 8.91 6.58
CA GLY A 46 5.57 8.73 5.36
C GLY A 46 6.34 8.91 4.04
N ASN A 47 7.64 9.17 4.07
CA ASN A 47 8.42 9.53 2.85
C ASN A 47 8.68 8.36 1.87
N GLY A 48 8.50 7.10 2.26
CA GLY A 48 8.71 5.94 1.39
C GLY A 48 7.63 5.79 0.30
N SER A 49 7.22 4.55 0.03
CA SER A 49 6.14 4.23 -0.93
C SER A 49 4.83 4.97 -0.61
N THR A 50 4.57 5.21 0.66
CA THR A 50 3.38 5.90 1.16
C THR A 50 3.23 7.29 0.58
N GLY A 51 4.25 8.13 0.65
CA GLY A 51 4.20 9.51 0.15
C GLY A 51 4.12 9.63 -1.37
N ARG A 52 4.27 8.51 -2.08
CA ARG A 52 4.19 8.42 -3.54
C ARG A 52 3.01 7.59 -4.02
N ALA A 53 2.12 7.21 -3.11
CA ALA A 53 0.96 6.41 -3.48
C ALA A 53 -0.10 7.28 -4.19
N ALA A 54 -0.80 6.67 -5.14
CA ALA A 54 -1.90 7.34 -5.85
C ALA A 54 -3.13 7.57 -4.95
N GLY A 55 -3.21 6.92 -3.80
CA GLY A 55 -4.25 7.16 -2.80
C GLY A 55 -5.62 6.58 -3.13
N LEU A 56 -5.73 5.58 -4.01
CA LEU A 56 -7.00 4.91 -4.27
C LEU A 56 -7.43 4.07 -3.07
N LEU A 57 -8.69 4.21 -2.69
CA LEU A 57 -9.33 3.44 -1.63
C LEU A 57 -10.44 2.57 -2.24
N GLY A 58 -10.08 1.43 -2.81
CA GLY A 58 -11.02 0.48 -3.41
C GLY A 58 -11.12 -0.77 -2.57
N GLN A 59 -12.35 -1.18 -2.22
CA GLN A 59 -12.64 -2.26 -1.29
C GLN A 59 -12.77 -3.62 -1.98
N LEU A 60 -13.37 -3.66 -3.17
CA LEU A 60 -13.64 -4.90 -3.89
C LEU A 60 -12.34 -5.67 -4.23
N ARG A 61 -12.30 -6.95 -3.86
CA ARG A 61 -11.21 -7.89 -4.15
C ARG A 61 -11.76 -9.19 -4.74
N GLY A 62 -10.85 -10.10 -5.12
CA GLY A 62 -11.22 -11.40 -5.69
C GLY A 62 -11.88 -12.36 -4.71
N THR A 63 -11.76 -12.15 -3.39
CA THR A 63 -12.38 -12.97 -2.36
C THR A 63 -13.27 -12.17 -1.43
N ALA A 64 -14.24 -12.87 -0.82
CA ALA A 64 -15.16 -12.29 0.16
C ALA A 64 -14.41 -11.79 1.41
N GLU A 65 -13.45 -12.56 1.89
CA GLU A 65 -12.65 -12.29 3.09
C GLU A 65 -11.83 -11.00 2.90
N SER A 66 -11.08 -10.93 1.81
CA SER A 66 -10.29 -9.75 1.47
C SER A 66 -11.16 -8.50 1.27
N THR A 67 -12.36 -8.67 0.70
CA THR A 67 -13.30 -7.55 0.52
C THR A 67 -13.84 -7.06 1.85
N ARG A 68 -14.28 -7.96 2.76
CA ARG A 68 -14.72 -7.59 4.12
C ARG A 68 -13.64 -6.87 4.91
N MET A 69 -12.41 -7.39 4.87
CA MET A 69 -11.27 -6.76 5.52
C MET A 69 -11.06 -5.30 5.08
N LEU A 70 -11.28 -5.01 3.79
CA LEU A 70 -11.15 -3.65 3.28
C LEU A 70 -12.39 -2.78 3.52
N MET A 71 -13.59 -3.36 3.64
CA MET A 71 -14.77 -2.66 4.13
C MET A 71 -14.55 -2.14 5.55
N ASP A 72 -14.05 -3.00 6.45
CA ASP A 72 -13.68 -2.60 7.81
C ASP A 72 -12.57 -1.54 7.79
N GLY A 73 -11.64 -1.64 6.83
CA GLY A 73 -10.58 -0.64 6.64
C GLY A 73 -11.13 0.77 6.35
N VAL A 74 -12.21 0.89 5.58
CA VAL A 74 -12.87 2.19 5.33
C VAL A 74 -13.52 2.72 6.60
N GLU A 75 -14.19 1.88 7.38
CA GLU A 75 -14.77 2.29 8.66
C GLU A 75 -13.70 2.77 9.65
N ILE A 76 -12.53 2.11 9.67
CA ILE A 76 -11.39 2.54 10.49
C ILE A 76 -10.87 3.92 10.03
N VAL A 77 -10.83 4.19 8.72
CA VAL A 77 -10.44 5.52 8.20
C VAL A 77 -11.45 6.59 8.61
N LEU A 78 -12.75 6.31 8.50
CA LEU A 78 -13.82 7.25 8.92
C LEU A 78 -13.79 7.53 10.43
N ASP A 79 -13.45 6.53 11.25
CA ASP A 79 -13.22 6.74 12.69
C ASP A 79 -11.94 7.55 12.95
N LEU A 80 -10.90 7.29 12.18
CA LEU A 80 -9.63 8.04 12.26
C LEU A 80 -9.81 9.52 11.91
N GLU A 81 -10.65 9.85 10.91
CA GLU A 81 -11.02 11.23 10.57
C GLU A 81 -11.59 11.97 11.78
N LYS A 82 -12.56 11.34 12.46
CA LYS A 82 -13.20 11.89 13.65
C LYS A 82 -12.19 12.11 14.78
N GLN A 83 -11.30 11.12 15.04
CA GLN A 83 -10.30 11.21 16.10
C GLN A 83 -9.21 12.24 15.80
N ALA A 84 -8.84 12.37 14.52
CA ALA A 84 -7.83 13.31 14.06
C ALA A 84 -8.38 14.71 13.80
N ASP A 85 -9.70 14.89 13.70
CA ASP A 85 -10.34 16.13 13.26
C ASP A 85 -9.73 16.65 11.94
N VAL A 86 -9.80 15.78 10.91
CA VAL A 86 -9.29 16.05 9.56
C VAL A 86 -10.06 15.22 8.55
N GLU A 87 -10.41 15.79 7.40
CA GLU A 87 -10.98 15.05 6.27
C GLU A 87 -9.86 14.28 5.57
N ILE A 88 -9.96 12.95 5.47
CA ILE A 88 -8.98 12.07 4.83
C ILE A 88 -9.58 11.47 3.57
N TYR A 89 -10.81 10.96 3.68
CA TYR A 89 -11.46 10.14 2.68
C TYR A 89 -12.46 10.92 1.83
N VAL A 90 -12.26 10.88 0.53
CA VAL A 90 -13.20 11.47 -0.45
C VAL A 90 -13.95 10.31 -1.12
N GLN A 91 -15.19 10.09 -0.70
CA GLN A 91 -16.05 9.05 -1.26
C GLN A 91 -16.56 9.48 -2.63
N THR A 92 -15.99 8.91 -3.68
CA THR A 92 -16.32 9.18 -5.08
C THR A 92 -16.94 7.98 -5.77
N GLY A 93 -16.84 6.83 -5.16
CA GLY A 93 -17.04 5.54 -5.79
C GLY A 93 -15.87 5.14 -6.68
N SER A 94 -15.94 3.91 -7.17
CA SER A 94 -15.02 3.42 -8.20
C SER A 94 -15.75 2.59 -9.25
N LEU A 95 -15.20 2.59 -10.47
CA LEU A 95 -15.67 1.80 -11.61
C LEU A 95 -14.63 0.74 -11.97
N ARG A 96 -15.08 -0.48 -12.21
CA ARG A 96 -14.36 -1.48 -13.01
C ARG A 96 -15.07 -1.63 -14.33
N ILE A 97 -14.33 -1.62 -15.42
CA ILE A 97 -14.86 -1.66 -16.79
C ILE A 97 -14.27 -2.83 -17.56
N ALA A 98 -15.05 -3.38 -18.46
CA ALA A 98 -14.69 -4.54 -19.29
C ALA A 98 -14.94 -4.27 -20.75
N GLU A 99 -13.95 -4.54 -21.59
CA GLU A 99 -13.96 -4.46 -23.05
C GLU A 99 -13.91 -5.82 -23.73
N THR A 100 -13.68 -6.88 -22.96
CA THR A 100 -13.61 -8.26 -23.47
C THR A 100 -14.58 -9.17 -22.73
N PRO A 101 -15.05 -10.27 -23.34
CA PRO A 101 -15.98 -11.20 -22.70
C PRO A 101 -15.44 -11.76 -21.38
N ASP A 102 -14.14 -12.10 -21.31
CA ASP A 102 -13.51 -12.64 -20.09
C ASP A 102 -13.55 -11.61 -18.95
N ARG A 103 -13.28 -10.32 -19.26
CA ARG A 103 -13.38 -9.24 -18.27
C ARG A 103 -14.81 -8.96 -17.85
N ALA A 104 -15.77 -9.11 -18.76
CA ALA A 104 -17.19 -9.00 -18.40
C ALA A 104 -17.62 -10.13 -17.46
N GLN A 105 -17.17 -11.37 -17.72
CA GLN A 105 -17.41 -12.49 -16.80
C GLN A 105 -16.76 -12.24 -15.41
N GLU A 106 -15.53 -11.76 -15.36
CA GLU A 106 -14.88 -11.36 -14.12
C GLU A 106 -15.71 -10.34 -13.33
N ILE A 107 -16.25 -9.31 -13.99
CA ILE A 107 -17.13 -8.32 -13.34
C ILE A 107 -18.40 -8.99 -12.81
N ALA A 108 -19.04 -9.87 -13.58
CA ALA A 108 -20.25 -10.58 -13.16
C ALA A 108 -20.01 -11.43 -11.89
N ASP A 109 -18.86 -12.13 -11.83
CA ASP A 109 -18.46 -12.94 -10.68
C ASP A 109 -18.20 -12.06 -9.45
N LEU A 110 -17.49 -10.94 -9.62
CA LEU A 110 -17.22 -9.97 -8.56
C LEU A 110 -18.51 -9.33 -8.01
N VAL A 111 -19.46 -8.99 -8.88
CA VAL A 111 -20.77 -8.45 -8.48
C VAL A 111 -21.55 -9.50 -7.68
N THR A 112 -21.54 -10.74 -8.14
CA THR A 112 -22.22 -11.85 -7.46
C THR A 112 -21.62 -12.06 -6.06
N MET A 113 -20.30 -12.15 -5.97
CA MET A 113 -19.59 -12.29 -4.69
C MET A 113 -19.84 -11.09 -3.78
N GLY A 114 -19.68 -9.85 -4.29
CA GLY A 114 -19.88 -8.64 -3.50
C GLY A 114 -21.29 -8.55 -2.91
N LYS A 115 -22.34 -8.83 -3.69
CA LYS A 115 -23.72 -8.88 -3.22
C LYS A 115 -23.92 -9.95 -2.15
N SER A 116 -23.28 -11.11 -2.27
CA SER A 116 -23.42 -12.22 -1.31
C SER A 116 -22.91 -11.86 0.09
N ILE A 117 -22.01 -10.89 0.21
CA ILE A 117 -21.44 -10.41 1.47
C ILE A 117 -22.02 -9.08 1.94
N GLY A 118 -23.02 -8.54 1.24
CA GLY A 118 -23.64 -7.26 1.58
C GLY A 118 -22.84 -6.04 1.15
N PHE A 119 -21.83 -6.20 0.27
CA PHE A 119 -21.08 -5.08 -0.28
C PHE A 119 -21.95 -4.31 -1.28
N ASP A 120 -21.98 -2.97 -1.18
CA ASP A 120 -22.74 -2.14 -2.12
C ASP A 120 -21.99 -2.11 -3.48
N ILE A 121 -22.53 -2.83 -4.45
CA ILE A 121 -22.00 -2.97 -5.79
C ILE A 121 -23.15 -3.01 -6.81
N GLN A 122 -23.01 -2.26 -7.87
CA GLN A 122 -24.04 -2.08 -8.89
C GLN A 122 -23.46 -2.41 -10.26
N HIS A 123 -24.22 -3.15 -11.10
CA HIS A 123 -23.96 -3.18 -12.53
C HIS A 123 -24.37 -1.85 -13.15
N LEU A 124 -23.59 -1.35 -14.08
CA LEU A 124 -23.92 -0.17 -14.85
C LEU A 124 -23.94 -0.48 -16.34
N THR A 125 -24.91 0.08 -17.03
CA THR A 125 -24.94 0.11 -18.48
C THR A 125 -23.89 1.10 -19.02
N GLN A 126 -23.51 0.92 -20.28
CA GLN A 126 -22.62 1.83 -20.99
C GLN A 126 -23.09 3.30 -20.91
N THR A 127 -24.41 3.55 -21.01
CA THR A 127 -25.00 4.88 -20.91
C THR A 127 -24.82 5.48 -19.51
N GLU A 128 -24.99 4.67 -18.46
CA GLU A 128 -24.79 5.12 -17.08
C GLU A 128 -23.32 5.42 -16.79
N VAL A 129 -22.39 4.61 -17.33
CA VAL A 129 -20.95 4.90 -17.25
C VAL A 129 -20.61 6.21 -17.97
N ALA A 130 -21.12 6.43 -19.18
CA ALA A 130 -20.92 7.66 -19.93
C ALA A 130 -21.47 8.90 -19.20
N ALA A 131 -22.61 8.76 -18.51
CA ALA A 131 -23.16 9.84 -17.71
C ALA A 131 -22.29 10.19 -16.48
N LYS A 132 -21.65 9.20 -15.86
CA LYS A 132 -20.72 9.41 -14.71
C LYS A 132 -19.38 9.96 -15.16
N LEU A 133 -18.88 9.56 -16.33
CA LEU A 133 -17.55 9.90 -16.86
C LEU A 133 -17.64 10.40 -18.32
N PRO A 134 -18.21 11.59 -18.53
CA PRO A 134 -18.45 12.10 -19.89
C PRO A 134 -17.17 12.39 -20.69
N TYR A 135 -16.03 12.38 -20.04
CA TYR A 135 -14.71 12.60 -20.62
C TYR A 135 -13.96 11.27 -20.94
N MET A 136 -14.61 10.13 -20.71
CA MET A 136 -14.07 8.80 -20.98
C MET A 136 -14.77 8.18 -22.22
N LYS A 137 -13.99 7.50 -23.05
CA LYS A 137 -14.54 6.68 -24.13
C LYS A 137 -15.25 5.45 -23.52
N THR A 138 -16.50 5.20 -23.96
CA THR A 138 -17.33 4.13 -23.39
C THR A 138 -18.01 3.25 -24.46
N ASP A 139 -17.88 3.58 -25.75
CA ASP A 139 -18.60 2.95 -26.86
C ASP A 139 -18.23 1.47 -27.10
N ASP A 140 -17.14 1.00 -26.56
CA ASP A 140 -16.64 -0.36 -26.64
C ASP A 140 -16.79 -1.18 -25.34
N LEU A 141 -17.45 -0.62 -24.32
CA LEU A 141 -17.66 -1.33 -23.06
C LEU A 141 -18.71 -2.44 -23.20
N LEU A 142 -18.37 -3.63 -22.73
CA LEU A 142 -19.27 -4.78 -22.65
C LEU A 142 -19.97 -4.87 -21.29
N ASP A 143 -19.29 -4.50 -20.21
CA ASP A 143 -19.82 -4.51 -18.86
C ASP A 143 -19.09 -3.49 -17.96
N ALA A 144 -19.72 -3.11 -16.86
CA ALA A 144 -19.13 -2.29 -15.82
C ALA A 144 -19.79 -2.54 -14.46
N CYS A 145 -19.01 -2.44 -13.38
CA CYS A 145 -19.56 -2.34 -12.04
C CYS A 145 -19.10 -1.08 -11.32
N TYR A 146 -19.96 -0.57 -10.45
CA TYR A 146 -19.73 0.61 -9.62
C TYR A 146 -19.81 0.24 -8.15
N CYS A 147 -18.82 0.66 -7.39
CA CYS A 147 -18.71 0.51 -5.95
C CYS A 147 -18.88 1.88 -5.29
N PRO A 148 -20.08 2.26 -4.81
CA PRO A 148 -20.36 3.61 -4.31
C PRO A 148 -19.55 4.00 -3.07
N THR A 149 -19.20 3.01 -2.25
CA THR A 149 -18.44 3.20 -1.00
C THR A 149 -16.93 3.22 -1.21
N ASP A 150 -16.45 3.13 -2.43
CA ASP A 150 -15.05 3.36 -2.76
C ASP A 150 -14.75 4.86 -2.90
N GLY A 151 -13.46 5.19 -2.98
CA GLY A 151 -13.04 6.57 -3.20
C GLY A 151 -11.54 6.72 -3.28
N HIS A 152 -11.05 7.85 -2.83
CA HIS A 152 -9.62 8.12 -2.74
C HIS A 152 -9.31 9.00 -1.53
N LEU A 153 -8.03 9.11 -1.22
CA LEU A 153 -7.51 9.98 -0.18
C LEU A 153 -6.16 10.57 -0.59
N GLN A 154 -5.74 11.60 0.11
CA GLN A 154 -4.35 12.08 0.02
C GLN A 154 -3.49 11.31 1.04
N PRO A 155 -2.45 10.60 0.59
CA PRO A 155 -1.61 9.82 1.51
C PRO A 155 -1.02 10.63 2.66
N ALA A 156 -0.71 11.91 2.43
CA ALA A 156 -0.18 12.80 3.45
C ALA A 156 -1.18 13.06 4.59
N GLU A 157 -2.48 13.16 4.27
CA GLU A 157 -3.53 13.35 5.28
C GLU A 157 -3.71 12.09 6.14
N LEU A 158 -3.67 10.91 5.52
CA LEU A 158 -3.70 9.64 6.25
C LEU A 158 -2.51 9.50 7.20
N VAL A 159 -1.30 9.80 6.74
CA VAL A 159 -0.08 9.81 7.56
C VAL A 159 -0.22 10.79 8.73
N SER A 160 -0.67 12.02 8.44
CA SER A 160 -0.87 13.06 9.46
C SER A 160 -1.86 12.62 10.54
N ALA A 161 -2.95 11.98 10.13
CA ALA A 161 -3.97 11.48 11.04
C ALA A 161 -3.45 10.35 11.94
N TYR A 162 -2.76 9.35 11.38
CA TYR A 162 -2.11 8.30 12.17
C TYR A 162 -1.14 8.88 13.19
N ILE A 163 -0.30 9.84 12.80
CA ILE A 163 0.66 10.49 13.69
C ILE A 163 -0.07 11.28 14.79
N LYS A 164 -1.09 12.07 14.42
CA LYS A 164 -1.86 12.89 15.36
C LYS A 164 -2.54 12.04 16.43
N VAL A 165 -3.20 10.96 16.01
CA VAL A 165 -3.86 10.03 16.94
C VAL A 165 -2.83 9.22 17.72
N GLY A 166 -1.77 8.72 17.08
CA GLY A 166 -0.70 8.00 17.76
C GLY A 166 -0.06 8.83 18.87
N ARG A 167 0.25 10.11 18.62
CA ARG A 167 0.78 11.04 19.64
C ARG A 167 -0.19 11.26 20.80
N LYS A 168 -1.50 11.35 20.55
CA LYS A 168 -2.51 11.43 21.63
C LYS A 168 -2.45 10.23 22.56
N HIS A 169 -2.03 9.07 22.05
CA HIS A 169 -1.88 7.82 22.80
C HIS A 169 -0.43 7.52 23.24
N GLY A 170 0.50 8.47 23.10
CA GLY A 170 1.84 8.37 23.62
C GLY A 170 2.90 7.75 22.69
N VAL A 171 2.57 7.50 21.41
CA VAL A 171 3.57 7.03 20.43
C VAL A 171 4.69 8.06 20.27
N GLN A 172 5.92 7.62 20.40
CA GLN A 172 7.11 8.41 20.11
C GLN A 172 7.61 8.15 18.68
N TYR A 173 8.03 9.20 17.98
CA TYR A 173 8.50 9.13 16.59
C TYR A 173 9.90 9.72 16.51
N HIS A 174 10.86 8.93 16.03
CA HIS A 174 12.22 9.37 15.76
C HIS A 174 12.50 9.31 14.27
N THR A 175 12.71 10.46 13.66
CA THR A 175 13.12 10.61 12.26
C THR A 175 14.64 10.68 12.14
N ASN A 176 15.19 10.43 10.95
CA ASN A 176 16.64 10.33 10.71
C ASN A 176 17.29 9.33 11.67
N CYS A 177 16.58 8.25 11.97
CA CYS A 177 16.96 7.23 12.96
C CYS A 177 16.90 5.84 12.30
N ALA A 178 17.87 5.56 11.44
CA ALA A 178 17.98 4.27 10.78
C ALA A 178 18.38 3.18 11.76
N VAL A 179 17.66 2.06 11.76
CA VAL A 179 18.05 0.85 12.48
C VAL A 179 19.17 0.16 11.70
N THR A 180 20.29 -0.09 12.39
CA THR A 180 21.47 -0.71 11.81
C THR A 180 21.70 -2.14 12.28
N LYS A 181 21.02 -2.54 13.38
CA LYS A 181 21.07 -3.92 13.89
C LYS A 181 19.82 -4.23 14.70
N VAL A 182 19.37 -5.46 14.63
CA VAL A 182 18.37 -6.03 15.55
C VAL A 182 19.13 -6.84 16.61
N ILE A 183 18.89 -6.54 17.89
CA ILE A 183 19.54 -7.23 19.01
C ILE A 183 18.71 -8.47 19.34
N VAL A 184 19.32 -9.64 19.15
CA VAL A 184 18.72 -10.94 19.48
C VAL A 184 19.55 -11.60 20.59
N THR A 185 18.87 -12.00 21.66
CA THR A 185 19.52 -12.67 22.82
C THR A 185 18.73 -13.94 23.13
N GLY A 186 19.40 -15.09 23.04
CA GLY A 186 18.78 -16.37 23.34
C GLY A 186 17.55 -16.71 22.47
N GLY A 187 17.57 -16.32 21.19
CA GLY A 187 16.46 -16.53 20.24
C GLY A 187 15.30 -15.53 20.38
N LYS A 188 15.48 -14.45 21.16
CA LYS A 188 14.45 -13.42 21.37
C LYS A 188 14.95 -12.06 20.92
N ALA A 189 14.09 -11.31 20.24
CA ALA A 189 14.33 -9.90 19.98
C ALA A 189 14.30 -9.11 21.31
N THR A 190 15.30 -8.25 21.54
CA THR A 190 15.41 -7.47 22.79
C THR A 190 15.63 -5.99 22.56
N GLY A 191 15.90 -5.56 21.33
CA GLY A 191 16.13 -4.17 20.99
C GLY A 191 16.72 -3.98 19.61
N VAL A 192 17.10 -2.75 19.33
CA VAL A 192 17.75 -2.35 18.07
C VAL A 192 18.88 -1.36 18.34
N GLU A 193 19.89 -1.34 17.46
CA GLU A 193 20.94 -0.31 17.45
C GLU A 193 20.66 0.72 16.35
N THR A 194 20.94 1.97 16.66
CA THR A 194 20.86 3.12 15.75
C THR A 194 22.04 4.04 15.95
N ALA A 195 22.22 5.03 15.08
CA ALA A 195 23.24 6.07 15.30
C ALA A 195 22.98 6.93 16.58
N ALA A 196 21.73 6.97 17.07
CA ALA A 196 21.35 7.69 18.29
C ALA A 196 21.52 6.84 19.56
N GLY A 197 21.95 5.59 19.44
CA GLY A 197 22.09 4.62 20.54
C GLY A 197 21.14 3.45 20.42
N GLU A 198 21.01 2.67 21.49
CA GLU A 198 20.17 1.48 21.55
C GLU A 198 18.77 1.82 22.05
N PHE A 199 17.77 1.16 21.45
CA PHE A 199 16.40 1.11 21.94
C PHE A 199 16.06 -0.33 22.31
N HIS A 200 15.35 -0.53 23.44
CA HIS A 200 15.04 -1.84 23.98
C HIS A 200 13.53 -2.07 23.99
N ALA A 201 13.11 -3.24 23.51
CA ALA A 201 11.73 -3.71 23.59
C ALA A 201 11.69 -5.24 23.40
N PRO A 202 10.75 -5.93 24.07
CA PRO A 202 10.53 -7.37 23.83
C PRO A 202 9.83 -7.65 22.51
N VAL A 203 9.26 -6.65 21.83
CA VAL A 203 8.59 -6.77 20.55
C VAL A 203 9.17 -5.77 19.56
N ILE A 204 9.54 -6.26 18.38
CA ILE A 204 10.03 -5.46 17.25
C ILE A 204 9.17 -5.76 16.04
N VAL A 205 8.66 -4.73 15.36
CA VAL A 205 7.87 -4.84 14.14
C VAL A 205 8.68 -4.27 12.97
N ASN A 206 8.99 -5.11 12.00
CA ASN A 206 9.55 -4.67 10.72
C ASN A 206 8.43 -4.25 9.78
N ALA A 207 8.22 -2.94 9.64
CA ALA A 207 7.29 -2.30 8.71
C ALA A 207 8.04 -1.37 7.74
N ALA A 208 9.27 -1.73 7.38
CA ALA A 208 10.20 -0.91 6.60
C ALA A 208 9.90 -0.85 5.09
N GLY A 209 8.72 -1.32 4.64
CA GLY A 209 8.29 -1.23 3.24
C GLY A 209 9.30 -1.83 2.27
N PRO A 210 9.80 -1.08 1.26
CA PRO A 210 10.80 -1.59 0.32
C PRO A 210 12.12 -2.04 0.96
N TRP A 211 12.46 -1.55 2.14
CA TRP A 211 13.65 -1.95 2.90
C TRP A 211 13.40 -3.14 3.84
N SER A 212 12.19 -3.70 3.89
CA SER A 212 11.86 -4.77 4.84
C SER A 212 12.76 -5.99 4.72
N TYR A 213 13.17 -6.38 3.51
CA TYR A 213 14.08 -7.51 3.32
C TYR A 213 15.51 -7.20 3.80
N LEU A 214 15.96 -5.95 3.72
CA LEU A 214 17.26 -5.54 4.28
C LEU A 214 17.22 -5.54 5.80
N VAL A 215 16.13 -5.06 6.41
CA VAL A 215 15.93 -5.12 7.86
C VAL A 215 15.83 -6.57 8.33
N ALA A 216 15.17 -7.46 7.58
CA ALA A 216 15.15 -8.89 7.87
C ALA A 216 16.56 -9.51 7.80
N GLY A 217 17.36 -9.10 6.83
CA GLY A 217 18.76 -9.52 6.71
C GLY A 217 19.64 -9.19 7.93
N LEU A 218 19.23 -8.23 8.78
CA LEU A 218 19.92 -7.95 10.05
C LEU A 218 19.80 -9.09 11.07
N THR A 219 18.95 -10.07 10.79
CA THR A 219 18.75 -11.29 11.61
C THR A 219 18.95 -12.56 10.76
N ASP A 220 19.67 -12.46 9.65
CA ASP A 220 19.91 -13.56 8.69
C ASP A 220 18.63 -14.17 8.09
N THR A 221 17.52 -13.42 8.12
CA THR A 221 16.23 -13.85 7.59
C THR A 221 16.07 -13.41 6.15
N VAL A 222 15.69 -14.34 5.28
CA VAL A 222 15.33 -14.06 3.88
C VAL A 222 13.84 -13.73 3.80
N LEU A 223 13.51 -12.46 3.59
CA LEU A 223 12.12 -12.03 3.46
C LEU A 223 11.68 -12.08 1.98
N PRO A 224 10.53 -12.73 1.64
CA PRO A 224 10.10 -12.92 0.25
C PRO A 224 9.46 -11.66 -0.34
N THR A 225 10.22 -10.57 -0.42
CA THR A 225 9.79 -9.32 -1.04
C THR A 225 10.80 -8.81 -2.06
N ALA A 226 10.31 -8.12 -3.09
CA ALA A 226 11.13 -7.41 -4.07
C ALA A 226 10.65 -5.96 -4.21
N ALA A 227 11.59 -5.06 -4.44
CA ALA A 227 11.33 -3.64 -4.69
C ALA A 227 11.17 -3.40 -6.19
N ILE A 228 10.04 -2.85 -6.60
CA ILE A 228 9.67 -2.63 -8.01
C ILE A 228 9.27 -1.18 -8.19
N CYS A 229 9.84 -0.52 -9.21
CA CYS A 229 9.43 0.82 -9.60
C CYS A 229 8.02 0.82 -10.15
N HIS A 230 7.27 1.84 -9.77
CA HIS A 230 5.95 2.09 -10.31
C HIS A 230 5.77 3.58 -10.60
N HIS A 231 5.03 3.88 -11.67
CA HIS A 231 4.90 5.24 -12.14
C HIS A 231 3.43 5.59 -12.36
N TYR A 232 3.08 6.83 -12.08
CA TYR A 232 1.85 7.42 -12.55
C TYR A 232 2.10 8.84 -13.04
N LEU A 233 1.29 9.28 -14.00
CA LEU A 233 1.27 10.67 -14.43
C LEU A 233 0.10 11.42 -13.81
N THR A 234 0.28 12.71 -13.59
CA THR A 234 -0.79 13.64 -13.32
C THR A 234 -1.09 14.42 -14.61
N THR A 235 -2.36 14.49 -14.97
CA THR A 235 -2.81 15.21 -16.15
C THR A 235 -3.46 16.52 -15.78
N ARG A 236 -3.48 17.45 -16.73
CA ARG A 236 -4.31 18.63 -16.67
C ARG A 236 -5.01 18.80 -18.01
N PRO A 237 -6.33 18.69 -18.06
CA PRO A 237 -7.08 19.02 -19.27
C PRO A 237 -6.98 20.52 -19.58
N ASP A 238 -7.42 20.91 -20.76
CA ASP A 238 -7.56 22.32 -21.12
C ASP A 238 -8.69 23.00 -20.32
N ASP A 239 -8.77 24.32 -20.39
CA ASP A 239 -9.74 25.09 -19.62
C ASP A 239 -11.21 24.80 -20.00
N SER A 240 -11.45 24.12 -21.14
CA SER A 240 -12.79 23.74 -21.58
C SER A 240 -13.33 22.49 -20.88
N MET A 241 -12.46 21.67 -20.25
CA MET A 241 -12.81 20.43 -19.60
C MET A 241 -12.15 20.33 -18.22
N LYS A 242 -12.98 20.38 -17.19
CA LYS A 242 -12.54 20.16 -15.80
C LYS A 242 -13.07 18.82 -15.31
N ILE A 243 -12.20 18.06 -14.66
CA ILE A 243 -12.58 16.81 -14.00
C ILE A 243 -13.08 17.17 -12.59
N ASP A 244 -14.33 16.77 -12.31
CA ASP A 244 -14.88 16.94 -10.97
C ASP A 244 -14.11 16.06 -9.98
N ARG A 245 -13.70 16.64 -8.84
CA ARG A 245 -13.03 15.92 -7.75
C ARG A 245 -13.84 14.73 -7.21
N PHE A 246 -15.15 14.73 -7.42
CA PHE A 246 -16.05 13.64 -7.03
C PHE A 246 -16.31 12.63 -8.14
N SER A 247 -15.64 12.74 -9.28
CA SER A 247 -15.73 11.72 -10.32
C SER A 247 -15.17 10.39 -9.80
N PRO A 248 -15.81 9.25 -10.15
CA PRO A 248 -15.34 7.94 -9.73
C PRO A 248 -13.92 7.63 -10.19
N ALA A 249 -13.18 6.91 -9.34
CA ALA A 249 -11.96 6.25 -9.78
C ALA A 249 -12.27 5.17 -10.82
N VAL A 250 -11.37 4.89 -11.75
CA VAL A 250 -11.55 3.85 -12.77
C VAL A 250 -10.43 2.81 -12.67
N ARG A 251 -10.79 1.54 -12.76
CA ARG A 251 -9.87 0.43 -12.96
C ARG A 251 -10.17 -0.24 -14.29
N ASN A 252 -9.21 -0.13 -15.21
CA ASN A 252 -9.28 -0.74 -16.53
C ASN A 252 -8.16 -1.79 -16.66
N ARG A 253 -8.50 -3.05 -16.45
CA ARG A 253 -7.50 -4.13 -16.51
C ARG A 253 -7.05 -4.43 -17.93
N HIS A 254 -7.89 -4.20 -18.95
CA HIS A 254 -7.54 -4.43 -20.35
C HIS A 254 -6.38 -3.53 -20.80
N HIS A 255 -6.44 -2.24 -20.47
CA HIS A 255 -5.36 -1.28 -20.73
C HIS A 255 -4.36 -1.14 -19.56
N ARG A 256 -4.45 -2.02 -18.53
CA ARG A 256 -3.60 -2.02 -17.34
C ARG A 256 -3.58 -0.70 -16.57
N LEU A 257 -4.66 0.08 -16.66
CA LEU A 257 -4.77 1.43 -16.09
C LEU A 257 -5.58 1.47 -14.79
N TYR A 258 -5.20 2.40 -13.96
CA TYR A 258 -6.09 2.94 -12.93
C TYR A 258 -6.05 4.47 -12.96
N THR A 259 -7.19 5.09 -12.63
CA THR A 259 -7.27 6.55 -12.57
C THR A 259 -8.07 7.00 -11.35
N ARG A 260 -7.79 8.22 -10.90
CA ARG A 260 -8.65 8.96 -9.98
C ARG A 260 -8.55 10.46 -10.24
N PRO A 261 -9.55 11.25 -9.83
CA PRO A 261 -9.43 12.71 -9.87
C PRO A 261 -8.25 13.23 -9.05
N GLU A 262 -7.57 14.23 -9.59
CA GLU A 262 -6.54 15.00 -8.90
C GLU A 262 -6.54 16.42 -9.40
N SER A 263 -6.81 17.38 -8.51
CA SER A 263 -7.02 18.77 -8.88
C SER A 263 -8.13 18.90 -9.95
N ASP A 264 -7.88 19.51 -11.09
CA ASP A 264 -8.83 19.61 -12.21
C ASP A 264 -8.59 18.52 -13.28
N GLY A 265 -7.77 17.51 -13.01
CA GLY A 265 -7.37 16.43 -13.92
C GLY A 265 -7.46 15.05 -13.31
N LEU A 266 -6.61 14.14 -13.80
CA LEU A 266 -6.52 12.76 -13.33
C LEU A 266 -5.08 12.42 -12.93
N ILE A 267 -4.94 11.61 -11.88
CA ILE A 267 -3.83 10.67 -11.78
C ILE A 267 -4.14 9.48 -12.67
N VAL A 268 -3.16 9.07 -13.47
CA VAL A 268 -3.22 7.87 -14.32
C VAL A 268 -1.99 7.03 -14.07
N GLY A 269 -2.18 5.86 -13.49
CA GLY A 269 -1.11 4.89 -13.29
C GLY A 269 -1.31 3.65 -14.16
N MET A 270 -0.20 2.93 -14.44
CA MET A 270 -0.22 1.74 -15.27
C MET A 270 0.65 0.65 -14.67
N TYR A 271 0.15 -0.58 -14.67
CA TYR A 271 0.97 -1.76 -14.43
C TYR A 271 1.61 -2.21 -15.74
N GLY A 272 2.93 -2.07 -15.83
CA GLY A 272 3.70 -2.46 -17.01
C GLY A 272 3.67 -3.97 -17.27
N GLU A 273 4.07 -4.37 -18.47
CA GLU A 273 4.22 -5.79 -18.83
C GLU A 273 5.45 -6.42 -18.19
N GLU A 274 6.45 -5.60 -17.91
CA GLU A 274 7.66 -6.00 -17.24
C GLU A 274 7.83 -5.21 -15.95
N ALA A 275 8.40 -5.88 -14.94
CA ALA A 275 8.76 -5.23 -13.69
C ALA A 275 10.07 -4.48 -13.87
N THR A 276 10.11 -3.22 -13.44
CA THR A 276 11.36 -2.46 -13.36
C THR A 276 11.93 -2.58 -11.96
N GLU A 277 13.05 -3.28 -11.83
CA GLU A 277 13.73 -3.45 -10.55
C GLU A 277 14.22 -2.10 -10.01
N TYR A 278 14.11 -1.96 -8.67
CA TYR A 278 14.87 -0.95 -7.94
C TYR A 278 15.80 -1.65 -6.95
N ASP A 279 17.10 -1.56 -7.23
CA ASP A 279 18.10 -2.17 -6.36
C ASP A 279 18.28 -1.34 -5.08
N MET A 280 17.62 -1.79 -4.01
CA MET A 280 17.70 -1.15 -2.70
C MET A 280 19.03 -1.39 -1.98
N GLU A 281 19.81 -2.42 -2.38
CA GLU A 281 21.09 -2.78 -1.76
C GLU A 281 22.19 -1.82 -2.18
N SER A 282 22.11 -1.30 -3.42
CA SER A 282 23.08 -0.35 -3.95
C SER A 282 22.82 1.12 -3.56
N LEU A 283 21.74 1.40 -2.82
CA LEU A 283 21.45 2.77 -2.42
C LEU A 283 22.45 3.27 -1.39
N PRO A 284 22.91 4.53 -1.51
CA PRO A 284 23.68 5.19 -0.45
C PRO A 284 22.91 5.15 0.88
N THR A 285 23.64 5.08 1.98
CA THR A 285 23.04 5.08 3.32
C THR A 285 22.26 6.35 3.66
N ASP A 286 22.64 7.47 2.99
CA ASP A 286 21.99 8.77 3.04
C ASP A 286 21.00 9.02 1.90
N PHE A 287 20.59 7.95 1.18
CA PHE A 287 19.64 8.06 0.08
C PHE A 287 18.31 8.64 0.59
N ASP A 288 17.90 9.74 0.00
CA ASP A 288 16.61 10.38 0.25
C ASP A 288 15.63 10.04 -0.87
N MET A 289 14.49 9.45 -0.52
CA MET A 289 13.42 9.14 -1.45
C MET A 289 12.89 10.39 -2.18
N SER A 290 12.99 11.59 -1.59
CA SER A 290 12.59 12.84 -2.26
C SER A 290 13.48 13.16 -3.46
N ALA A 291 14.72 12.68 -3.46
CA ALA A 291 15.67 12.82 -4.57
C ALA A 291 15.47 11.77 -5.67
N MET A 292 14.56 10.82 -5.48
CA MET A 292 14.25 9.79 -6.47
C MET A 292 13.68 10.44 -7.72
N LYS A 293 14.56 10.62 -8.71
CA LYS A 293 14.14 11.04 -10.05
C LYS A 293 13.60 9.82 -10.79
N ALA A 294 12.45 10.00 -11.43
CA ALA A 294 11.99 9.03 -12.40
C ALA A 294 13.14 8.74 -13.38
N ARG A 295 13.54 7.49 -13.51
CA ARG A 295 14.23 7.04 -14.70
C ARG A 295 13.20 6.98 -15.82
N LEU A 296 12.81 8.15 -16.28
CA LEU A 296 11.89 8.29 -17.38
C LEU A 296 12.74 8.12 -18.64
N ASP A 297 12.62 6.95 -19.23
CA ASP A 297 12.85 6.92 -20.65
C ASP A 297 11.57 7.44 -21.35
N ASP A 298 11.77 8.09 -22.48
CA ASP A 298 10.66 8.63 -23.29
C ASP A 298 9.67 7.53 -23.68
N ILE A 299 10.09 6.28 -23.71
CA ILE A 299 9.28 5.10 -24.05
C ILE A 299 8.25 4.83 -22.97
N LEU A 300 8.61 4.88 -21.68
CA LEU A 300 7.67 4.66 -20.59
C LEU A 300 6.57 5.71 -20.58
N VAL A 301 6.95 6.99 -20.76
CA VAL A 301 5.97 8.10 -20.84
C VAL A 301 5.04 7.92 -22.02
N ALA A 302 5.61 7.66 -23.20
CA ALA A 302 4.83 7.43 -24.42
C ALA A 302 3.87 6.24 -24.28
N THR A 303 4.32 5.14 -23.68
CA THR A 303 3.49 3.94 -23.43
C THR A 303 2.34 4.27 -22.48
N LEU A 304 2.60 5.00 -21.38
CA LEU A 304 1.60 5.38 -20.41
C LEU A 304 0.55 6.32 -21.03
N VAL A 305 0.99 7.33 -21.79
CA VAL A 305 0.11 8.25 -22.53
C VAL A 305 -0.68 7.49 -23.60
N TYR A 306 -0.06 6.60 -24.36
CA TYR A 306 -0.73 5.80 -25.37
C TYR A 306 -1.85 4.93 -24.78
N ASN A 307 -1.58 4.20 -23.71
CA ASN A 307 -2.59 3.36 -23.05
C ASN A 307 -3.72 4.22 -22.45
N ALA A 308 -3.36 5.33 -21.80
CA ALA A 308 -4.35 6.26 -21.24
C ALA A 308 -5.26 6.87 -22.33
N ASN A 309 -4.68 7.24 -23.47
CA ASN A 309 -5.42 7.82 -24.60
C ASN A 309 -6.47 6.86 -25.18
N GLN A 310 -6.26 5.54 -25.13
CA GLN A 310 -7.25 4.55 -25.58
C GLN A 310 -8.58 4.69 -24.83
N ARG A 311 -8.53 5.09 -23.58
CA ARG A 311 -9.72 5.25 -22.73
C ARG A 311 -10.10 6.72 -22.50
N PHE A 312 -9.12 7.61 -22.48
CA PHE A 312 -9.27 9.05 -22.30
C PHE A 312 -8.63 9.80 -23.48
N PRO A 313 -9.33 9.95 -24.62
CA PRO A 313 -8.72 10.48 -25.86
C PRO A 313 -8.13 11.89 -25.76
N TRP A 314 -8.51 12.66 -24.74
CA TRP A 314 -7.95 13.96 -24.43
C TRP A 314 -6.58 13.91 -23.76
N ILE A 315 -6.17 12.74 -23.23
CA ILE A 315 -4.84 12.58 -22.64
C ILE A 315 -3.82 12.44 -23.75
N THR A 316 -2.92 13.41 -23.81
CA THR A 316 -1.83 13.50 -24.78
C THR A 316 -0.57 13.95 -24.05
N GLU A 317 0.57 13.97 -24.73
CA GLU A 317 1.81 14.49 -24.16
C GLU A 317 1.67 15.94 -23.65
N ARG A 318 0.78 16.74 -24.27
CA ARG A 318 0.52 18.14 -23.87
C ARG A 318 -0.28 18.27 -22.59
N THR A 319 -1.08 17.26 -22.24
CA THR A 319 -1.88 17.24 -21.00
C THR A 319 -1.18 16.51 -19.87
N ALA A 320 -0.10 15.79 -20.13
CA ALA A 320 0.73 15.19 -19.11
C ALA A 320 1.56 16.28 -18.41
N MET A 321 1.41 16.40 -17.08
CA MET A 321 2.05 17.46 -16.28
C MET A 321 3.28 16.99 -15.56
N THR A 322 3.14 15.95 -14.75
CA THR A 322 4.22 15.42 -13.92
C THR A 322 4.13 13.91 -13.87
N ILE A 323 5.27 13.27 -13.68
CA ILE A 323 5.35 11.85 -13.42
C ILE A 323 5.89 11.65 -12.02
N THR A 324 5.17 10.86 -11.25
CA THR A 324 5.61 10.42 -9.93
C THR A 324 6.13 9.00 -10.03
N THR A 325 7.33 8.79 -9.54
CA THR A 325 7.94 7.47 -9.39
C THR A 325 7.90 7.07 -7.92
N GLY A 326 7.43 5.88 -7.64
CA GLY A 326 7.45 5.25 -6.34
C GLY A 326 8.07 3.87 -6.39
N ILE A 327 8.30 3.27 -5.23
CA ILE A 327 8.75 1.88 -5.10
C ILE A 327 7.64 1.11 -4.42
N MET A 328 7.14 0.09 -5.09
CA MET A 328 6.23 -0.90 -4.50
C MET A 328 7.03 -2.07 -3.94
N THR A 329 6.49 -2.73 -2.92
CA THR A 329 7.05 -3.95 -2.37
C THR A 329 6.14 -5.10 -2.77
N PHE A 330 6.60 -5.95 -3.68
CA PHE A 330 5.87 -7.12 -4.16
C PHE A 330 6.35 -8.39 -3.47
N THR A 331 5.42 -9.31 -3.29
CA THR A 331 5.62 -10.69 -2.86
C THR A 331 5.42 -11.63 -4.04
N PRO A 332 5.89 -12.88 -3.99
CA PRO A 332 5.71 -13.86 -5.05
C PRO A 332 4.25 -14.21 -5.38
N ASP A 333 3.32 -14.09 -4.43
CA ASP A 333 1.89 -14.40 -4.61
C ASP A 333 0.98 -13.17 -4.70
N GLY A 334 1.57 -11.96 -4.63
CA GLY A 334 0.81 -10.71 -4.71
C GLY A 334 0.04 -10.33 -3.46
N LYS A 335 0.22 -11.04 -2.34
CA LYS A 335 -0.43 -10.76 -1.06
C LYS A 335 0.56 -10.19 -0.05
N PRO A 336 0.12 -9.30 0.85
CA PRO A 336 0.97 -8.87 1.96
C PRO A 336 1.21 -10.04 2.90
N PHE A 337 2.25 -9.95 3.72
CA PHE A 337 2.33 -10.84 4.85
C PHE A 337 2.45 -10.06 6.16
N CYS A 338 1.81 -10.61 7.18
CA CYS A 338 1.73 -10.07 8.53
C CYS A 338 1.89 -11.21 9.51
N GLY A 339 2.60 -10.97 10.61
CA GLY A 339 2.72 -11.96 11.66
C GLY A 339 4.13 -12.14 12.19
N LYS A 340 4.36 -13.28 12.83
CA LYS A 340 5.65 -13.64 13.44
C LYS A 340 6.60 -14.19 12.39
N LEU A 341 7.90 -14.12 12.72
CA LEU A 341 8.87 -15.04 12.15
C LEU A 341 9.00 -16.28 13.04
N PRO A 342 9.15 -17.48 12.44
CA PRO A 342 9.22 -18.72 13.20
C PRO A 342 10.39 -18.77 14.18
N ASP A 343 11.55 -18.25 13.81
CA ASP A 343 12.82 -18.50 14.50
C ASP A 343 13.22 -17.47 15.55
N ILE A 344 12.53 -16.31 15.61
CA ILE A 344 12.88 -15.23 16.55
C ILE A 344 11.64 -14.77 17.31
N GLU A 345 11.58 -15.11 18.60
CA GLU A 345 10.52 -14.65 19.48
C GLU A 345 10.51 -13.12 19.60
N GLY A 346 9.35 -12.50 19.47
CA GLY A 346 9.18 -11.06 19.57
C GLY A 346 9.45 -10.28 18.28
N LEU A 347 9.83 -10.93 17.19
CA LEU A 347 10.01 -10.27 15.88
C LEU A 347 8.80 -10.51 14.98
N TYR A 348 8.18 -9.40 14.51
CA TYR A 348 7.00 -9.38 13.68
C TYR A 348 7.25 -8.63 12.38
N TYR A 349 6.45 -8.91 11.36
CA TYR A 349 6.54 -8.30 10.04
C TYR A 349 5.17 -7.83 9.54
N GLY A 350 5.16 -6.64 8.95
CA GLY A 350 4.04 -6.13 8.17
C GLY A 350 4.57 -5.52 6.87
N ALA A 351 4.64 -6.34 5.78
CA ALA A 351 5.32 -5.96 4.55
C ALA A 351 4.65 -6.57 3.30
N GLY A 352 5.16 -6.23 2.10
CA GLY A 352 4.76 -6.86 0.85
C GLY A 352 3.37 -6.48 0.35
N PHE A 353 2.95 -5.23 0.53
CA PHE A 353 1.56 -4.80 0.23
C PHE A 353 1.22 -4.67 -1.26
N CYS A 354 2.10 -4.98 -2.18
CA CYS A 354 1.87 -5.08 -3.63
C CYS A 354 1.10 -3.87 -4.21
N GLY A 355 1.48 -2.65 -3.78
CA GLY A 355 0.82 -1.41 -4.20
C GLY A 355 -0.48 -1.06 -3.47
N HIS A 356 -0.95 -1.87 -2.52
CA HIS A 356 -2.22 -1.67 -1.82
C HIS A 356 -2.08 -1.21 -0.35
N GLY A 357 -0.91 -0.79 0.08
CA GLY A 357 -0.66 -0.41 1.48
C GLY A 357 -1.60 0.67 2.02
N ILE A 358 -2.04 1.61 1.20
CA ILE A 358 -2.97 2.67 1.60
C ILE A 358 -4.30 2.06 2.08
N VAL A 359 -4.94 1.23 1.27
CA VAL A 359 -6.27 0.66 1.60
C VAL A 359 -6.18 -0.47 2.62
N GLN A 360 -5.05 -1.17 2.71
CA GLN A 360 -4.87 -2.29 3.64
C GLN A 360 -4.41 -1.84 5.02
N SER A 361 -3.63 -0.76 5.12
CA SER A 361 -2.99 -0.34 6.37
C SER A 361 -3.94 -0.15 7.55
N PRO A 362 -5.18 0.35 7.41
CA PRO A 362 -6.07 0.50 8.53
C PRO A 362 -6.33 -0.82 9.25
N THR A 363 -6.73 -1.84 8.49
CA THR A 363 -7.04 -3.18 9.02
C THR A 363 -5.78 -3.95 9.42
N ILE A 364 -4.70 -3.82 8.66
CA ILE A 364 -3.41 -4.45 9.00
C ILE A 364 -2.88 -3.95 10.35
N GLY A 365 -3.05 -2.68 10.66
CA GLY A 365 -2.67 -2.17 11.99
C GLY A 365 -3.46 -2.83 13.13
N VAL A 366 -4.73 -3.12 12.92
CA VAL A 366 -5.57 -3.88 13.88
C VAL A 366 -5.07 -5.32 13.99
N ILE A 367 -4.90 -6.02 12.86
CA ILE A 367 -4.43 -7.40 12.80
C ILE A 367 -3.08 -7.53 13.51
N MET A 368 -2.12 -6.66 13.21
CA MET A 368 -0.81 -6.70 13.85
C MET A 368 -0.89 -6.47 15.36
N ALA A 369 -1.72 -5.55 15.81
CA ALA A 369 -1.90 -5.32 17.24
C ALA A 369 -2.60 -6.51 17.92
N ASP A 370 -3.56 -7.17 17.28
CA ASP A 370 -4.21 -8.38 17.77
C ASP A 370 -3.20 -9.52 17.92
N LEU A 371 -2.42 -9.79 16.87
CA LEU A 371 -1.41 -10.85 16.86
C LEU A 371 -0.32 -10.63 17.91
N ILE A 372 0.11 -9.39 18.10
CA ILE A 372 1.14 -9.04 19.08
C ILE A 372 0.62 -9.22 20.53
N LEU A 373 -0.63 -8.81 20.79
CA LEU A 373 -1.16 -8.77 22.15
C LEU A 373 -1.90 -10.05 22.57
N ALA A 374 -2.63 -10.66 21.63
CA ALA A 374 -3.48 -11.83 21.91
C ALA A 374 -3.00 -13.10 21.22
N GLY A 375 -2.14 -13.00 20.20
CA GLY A 375 -1.68 -14.13 19.40
C GLY A 375 -2.69 -14.59 18.34
N GLU A 376 -3.87 -13.98 18.27
CA GLU A 376 -4.94 -14.29 17.33
C GLU A 376 -5.70 -13.01 16.93
N THR A 377 -6.41 -13.03 15.83
CA THR A 377 -7.25 -11.93 15.34
C THR A 377 -8.58 -12.47 14.82
N GLN A 378 -9.60 -11.62 14.75
CA GLN A 378 -10.91 -11.98 14.19
C GLN A 378 -10.90 -12.15 12.65
N TYR A 379 -9.89 -11.68 11.98
CA TYR A 379 -9.76 -11.76 10.53
C TYR A 379 -9.21 -13.12 10.10
N ASP A 380 -9.68 -13.61 8.95
CA ASP A 380 -9.03 -14.74 8.30
C ASP A 380 -7.73 -14.26 7.64
N ILE A 381 -6.62 -14.61 8.25
CA ILE A 381 -5.28 -14.19 7.84
C ILE A 381 -4.46 -15.32 7.20
N ALA A 382 -5.03 -16.52 7.05
CA ALA A 382 -4.28 -17.70 6.53
C ALA A 382 -3.57 -17.41 5.20
N ALA A 383 -4.13 -16.52 4.37
CA ALA A 383 -3.54 -16.12 3.10
C ALA A 383 -2.44 -15.06 3.21
N ILE A 384 -2.26 -14.43 4.39
CA ILE A 384 -1.30 -13.35 4.63
C ILE A 384 -0.34 -13.64 5.79
N GLU A 385 -0.43 -14.80 6.40
CA GLU A 385 0.58 -15.27 7.35
C GLU A 385 1.89 -15.59 6.63
N ALA A 386 3.00 -15.22 7.24
CA ALA A 386 4.31 -15.36 6.63
C ALA A 386 4.77 -16.83 6.49
N ASP A 387 4.22 -17.74 7.29
CA ASP A 387 4.69 -19.12 7.44
C ASP A 387 4.72 -19.89 6.12
N HIS A 388 3.72 -19.69 5.25
CA HIS A 388 3.65 -20.41 3.98
C HIS A 388 4.81 -20.11 3.03
N TYR A 389 5.46 -18.93 3.12
CA TYR A 389 6.63 -18.62 2.30
C TYR A 389 7.90 -19.33 2.76
N PHE A 390 8.05 -19.53 4.08
CA PHE A 390 9.24 -20.18 4.63
C PHE A 390 9.26 -21.69 4.34
N GLU A 391 8.10 -22.25 4.01
CA GLU A 391 7.95 -23.66 3.62
C GLU A 391 8.12 -23.92 2.11
N MET A 392 8.29 -22.87 1.27
CA MET A 392 8.45 -22.98 -0.18
C MET A 392 9.93 -23.15 -0.57
N PRO A 393 10.39 -24.35 -0.97
CA PRO A 393 11.80 -24.58 -1.31
C PRO A 393 12.29 -23.74 -2.48
N GLU A 394 11.39 -23.40 -3.41
CA GLU A 394 11.66 -22.59 -4.61
C GLU A 394 11.87 -21.10 -4.30
N LEU A 395 11.59 -20.64 -3.08
CA LEU A 395 11.71 -19.24 -2.69
C LEU A 395 12.80 -18.99 -1.62
N GLN A 396 13.83 -19.82 -1.61
CA GLN A 396 14.90 -19.75 -0.60
C GLN A 396 16.02 -18.75 -0.96
N THR A 397 16.12 -18.33 -2.22
CA THR A 397 17.17 -17.39 -2.64
C THR A 397 16.60 -16.05 -3.09
N ARG A 398 17.39 -15.00 -2.94
CA ARG A 398 17.00 -13.65 -3.42
C ARG A 398 16.68 -13.62 -4.93
N PRO A 399 17.45 -14.25 -5.81
CA PRO A 399 17.13 -14.30 -7.24
C PRO A 399 15.77 -14.94 -7.53
N ASP A 400 15.44 -16.06 -6.87
CA ASP A 400 14.18 -16.77 -7.08
C ASP A 400 12.98 -15.93 -6.60
N ILE A 401 13.10 -15.32 -5.42
CA ILE A 401 12.10 -14.39 -4.88
C ILE A 401 11.86 -13.21 -5.82
N LYS A 402 12.94 -12.60 -6.31
CA LYS A 402 12.84 -11.48 -7.26
C LYS A 402 12.13 -11.92 -8.54
N ALA A 403 12.52 -13.04 -9.13
CA ALA A 403 11.90 -13.56 -10.35
C ALA A 403 10.39 -13.78 -10.18
N ALA A 404 9.98 -14.47 -9.11
CA ALA A 404 8.58 -14.73 -8.81
C ALA A 404 7.77 -13.43 -8.54
N ALA A 405 8.34 -12.49 -7.78
CA ALA A 405 7.68 -11.21 -7.51
C ALA A 405 7.55 -10.33 -8.77
N TYR A 406 8.50 -10.40 -9.70
CA TYR A 406 8.44 -9.67 -10.97
C TYR A 406 7.39 -10.28 -11.89
N GLU A 407 7.32 -11.60 -11.98
CA GLU A 407 6.27 -12.30 -12.72
C GLU A 407 4.88 -11.95 -12.16
N MET A 408 4.74 -11.93 -10.84
CA MET A 408 3.50 -11.50 -10.18
C MET A 408 3.13 -10.06 -10.55
N HIS A 409 4.08 -9.11 -10.51
CA HIS A 409 3.83 -7.72 -10.91
C HIS A 409 3.41 -7.61 -12.37
N ALA A 410 4.11 -8.28 -13.28
CA ALA A 410 3.81 -8.27 -14.71
C ALA A 410 2.43 -8.84 -15.02
N GLY A 411 2.03 -9.88 -14.28
CA GLY A 411 0.70 -10.51 -14.36
C GLY A 411 -0.42 -9.74 -13.66
N TYR A 412 -0.11 -8.75 -12.83
CA TYR A 412 -1.06 -8.16 -11.86
C TYR A 412 -2.36 -7.62 -12.50
N TYR A 413 -2.27 -6.96 -13.66
CA TYR A 413 -3.40 -6.56 -14.50
C TYR A 413 -3.45 -7.33 -15.83
N GLY A 414 -2.51 -8.22 -16.08
CA GLY A 414 -2.39 -9.00 -17.31
C GLY A 414 -3.38 -10.16 -17.41
N ASN A 415 -3.31 -10.84 -18.55
CA ASN A 415 -4.09 -12.05 -18.82
C ASN A 415 -3.26 -13.28 -18.41
N VAL A 416 -2.94 -13.43 -17.15
CA VAL A 416 -2.37 -14.72 -16.68
C VAL A 416 -3.53 -15.66 -16.45
N GLU A 417 -3.65 -16.68 -17.32
CA GLU A 417 -4.55 -17.81 -17.09
C GLU A 417 -4.19 -18.41 -15.72
N GLY A 418 -5.12 -18.37 -14.79
CA GLY A 418 -4.96 -18.97 -13.47
C GLY A 418 -4.74 -18.03 -12.28
N SER A 419 -4.56 -16.73 -12.46
CA SER A 419 -4.50 -15.80 -11.35
C SER A 419 -5.92 -15.52 -10.81
N LYS A 420 -6.42 -16.41 -9.98
CA LYS A 420 -7.53 -16.12 -9.06
C LYS A 420 -6.98 -15.22 -7.97
N GLN A 421 -7.10 -13.89 -8.15
CA GLN A 421 -6.86 -12.89 -7.12
C GLN A 421 -8.16 -12.50 -6.44
#